data_86b31b48f600964095c5bbf8ffc2d2ef
#
_entry.id   86b31b48f600964095c5bbf8ffc2d2ef
#
_cell.length_a   1.000
_cell.length_b   1.000
_cell.length_c   1.000
_cell.angle_alpha   90.00
_cell.angle_beta   90.00
_cell.angle_gamma   90.00
#
_symmetry.space_group_name_H-M   'P 1'
#
loop_
_entity.id
_entity.type
_entity.pdbx_description
1 polymer ?
#
loop_
_entity_poly.entity_id
_entity_poly.type
_entity_poly.pdbx_seq_one_letter_code
_entity_poly.pdbx_strand_id
1 'polypeptide(L)'
;MKEIAFSGTLDPITNGHMWVIGEARALADAVTIFLSENTLKKPQFSAEERKRIVEQSAAERGWDNVRVVIVKSDYTARVAKKRGIDYLIRGIRNTSDFDYENLIQQTNVDVLQGAKTIFVMPPRDLGSVSSGFVRNLQGPVGWHWNMKKFVPRPAYQAWILDWLRKEWESLWTSQSADQASTADADYWFDYLTGEACYGAASRHYHNLDHLVHGLSEIKAWAGRTDASTVEIDTLRKAFWFHDAVYGHALEGISDEEASATLWLGSKLVHIADDGSADLIRATDHFQESAIAHPLKDVMLGIDLAILGQDAETYDAYAAAIRQEYAHVPEPEYKAKRRKALLHLCDKARAGLLYGDAYFAECYGDDALANLTREIAALGAA
;
A
#
# COMPACT_ATOMS: atom_id res chain seq x y z
N MET A 1 -12.56 34.27 17.64
CA MET A 1 -12.37 32.91 17.15
C MET A 1 -11.12 32.35 17.81
N LYS A 2 -11.25 31.26 18.56
CA LYS A 2 -10.12 30.63 19.27
C LYS A 2 -9.41 29.69 18.31
N GLU A 3 -8.10 29.84 18.17
CA GLU A 3 -7.28 29.01 17.28
C GLU A 3 -6.18 28.30 18.08
N ILE A 4 -5.95 27.02 17.78
CA ILE A 4 -4.86 26.19 18.34
C ILE A 4 -4.01 25.68 17.18
N ALA A 5 -2.68 25.59 17.39
CA ALA A 5 -1.81 24.99 16.40
C ALA A 5 -1.29 23.61 16.85
N PHE A 6 -1.13 22.72 15.89
CA PHE A 6 -0.39 21.46 16.02
C PHE A 6 0.87 21.55 15.14
N SER A 7 2.00 21.04 15.60
CA SER A 7 3.24 21.09 14.81
C SER A 7 3.92 19.73 14.69
N GLY A 8 4.49 19.44 13.53
CA GLY A 8 5.22 18.22 13.30
C GLY A 8 5.83 18.12 11.91
N THR A 9 6.71 17.14 11.70
CA THR A 9 7.24 16.80 10.38
C THR A 9 6.18 16.05 9.56
N LEU A 10 5.39 15.18 10.21
CA LEU A 10 4.26 14.40 9.64
C LEU A 10 4.67 13.60 8.39
N ASP A 11 5.69 12.78 8.51
CA ASP A 11 6.26 11.99 7.43
C ASP A 11 6.32 10.48 7.77
N PRO A 12 5.21 9.75 7.55
CA PRO A 12 3.87 10.23 7.20
C PRO A 12 3.08 10.75 8.41
N ILE A 13 1.95 11.43 8.15
CA ILE A 13 0.92 11.64 9.18
C ILE A 13 0.34 10.28 9.58
N THR A 14 0.04 10.11 10.88
CA THR A 14 -0.49 8.84 11.44
C THR A 14 -1.84 9.05 12.10
N ASN A 15 -2.55 7.97 12.41
CA ASN A 15 -3.81 8.02 13.14
C ASN A 15 -3.64 8.64 14.54
N GLY A 16 -2.47 8.49 15.18
CA GLY A 16 -2.13 9.20 16.40
C GLY A 16 -2.07 10.72 16.24
N HIS A 17 -1.47 11.20 15.13
CA HIS A 17 -1.48 12.64 14.81
C HIS A 17 -2.90 13.15 14.52
N MET A 18 -3.68 12.37 13.75
CA MET A 18 -5.07 12.73 13.45
C MET A 18 -5.92 12.80 14.72
N TRP A 19 -5.67 11.94 15.71
CA TRP A 19 -6.34 12.01 17.00
C TRP A 19 -6.01 13.32 17.73
N VAL A 20 -4.72 13.71 17.84
CA VAL A 20 -4.32 14.99 18.47
C VAL A 20 -4.97 16.19 17.76
N ILE A 21 -5.05 16.18 16.44
CA ILE A 21 -5.72 17.22 15.65
C ILE A 21 -7.23 17.26 15.98
N GLY A 22 -7.86 16.09 16.18
CA GLY A 22 -9.24 15.97 16.62
C GLY A 22 -9.47 16.61 17.99
N GLU A 23 -8.58 16.37 18.96
CA GLU A 23 -8.63 17.02 20.28
C GLU A 23 -8.47 18.55 20.17
N ALA A 24 -7.56 19.02 19.31
CA ALA A 24 -7.42 20.46 19.05
C ALA A 24 -8.72 21.08 18.52
N ARG A 25 -9.43 20.39 17.63
CA ARG A 25 -10.73 20.83 17.09
C ARG A 25 -11.84 20.86 18.14
N ALA A 26 -11.79 19.99 19.14
CA ALA A 26 -12.73 20.01 20.25
C ALA A 26 -12.50 21.22 21.19
N LEU A 27 -11.28 21.75 21.23
CA LEU A 27 -10.87 22.84 22.13
C LEU A 27 -10.92 24.23 21.46
N ALA A 28 -10.99 24.32 20.13
CA ALA A 28 -10.89 25.58 19.40
C ALA A 28 -11.77 25.61 18.13
N ASP A 29 -12.08 26.82 17.67
CA ASP A 29 -12.89 27.05 16.47
C ASP A 29 -12.12 26.73 15.18
N ALA A 30 -10.77 26.84 15.23
CA ALA A 30 -9.89 26.54 14.10
C ALA A 30 -8.59 25.89 14.57
N VAL A 31 -8.00 25.05 13.72
CA VAL A 31 -6.72 24.39 13.95
C VAL A 31 -5.76 24.71 12.81
N THR A 32 -4.59 25.23 13.13
CA THR A 32 -3.49 25.38 12.17
C THR A 32 -2.44 24.29 12.40
N ILE A 33 -2.14 23.51 11.37
CA ILE A 33 -1.07 22.52 11.37
C ILE A 33 0.19 23.16 10.79
N PHE A 34 1.24 23.27 11.61
CA PHE A 34 2.55 23.71 11.15
C PHE A 34 3.39 22.51 10.73
N LEU A 35 3.62 22.36 9.43
CA LEU A 35 4.58 21.41 8.88
C LEU A 35 5.98 22.01 8.97
N SER A 36 6.80 21.45 9.85
CA SER A 36 8.20 21.88 9.99
C SER A 36 9.09 21.20 8.95
N GLU A 37 9.93 21.99 8.30
CA GLU A 37 11.08 21.47 7.55
C GLU A 37 12.25 21.26 8.53
N ASN A 38 12.45 20.01 8.94
CA ASN A 38 13.60 19.64 9.76
C ASN A 38 14.77 19.26 8.85
N THR A 39 15.76 20.14 8.75
CA THR A 39 16.97 19.93 7.91
C THR A 39 17.83 18.74 8.36
N LEU A 40 17.66 18.26 9.60
CA LEU A 40 18.38 17.10 10.13
C LEU A 40 17.72 15.76 9.77
N LYS A 41 16.47 15.78 9.33
CA LYS A 41 15.73 14.59 8.88
C LYS A 41 15.64 14.63 7.36
N LYS A 42 15.86 13.48 6.71
CA LYS A 42 15.53 13.30 5.30
C LYS A 42 14.10 12.73 5.23
N PRO A 43 13.09 13.57 5.04
CA PRO A 43 11.71 13.09 4.89
C PRO A 43 11.57 12.34 3.56
N GLN A 44 10.64 11.39 3.50
CA GLN A 44 10.31 10.67 2.27
C GLN A 44 9.57 11.56 1.29
N PHE A 45 8.64 12.37 1.81
CA PHE A 45 7.84 13.30 1.02
C PHE A 45 8.33 14.74 1.19
N SER A 46 8.29 15.51 0.13
CA SER A 46 8.48 16.95 0.17
C SER A 46 7.49 17.64 1.11
N ALA A 47 7.78 18.86 1.54
CA ALA A 47 6.87 19.61 2.40
C ALA A 47 5.49 19.84 1.76
N GLU A 48 5.47 20.07 0.44
CA GLU A 48 4.22 20.28 -0.32
C GLU A 48 3.40 18.99 -0.43
N GLU A 49 4.04 17.84 -0.65
CA GLU A 49 3.35 16.54 -0.65
C GLU A 49 2.78 16.22 0.72
N ARG A 50 3.55 16.40 1.80
CA ARG A 50 3.07 16.20 3.16
C ARG A 50 1.88 17.12 3.47
N LYS A 51 1.93 18.39 3.03
CA LYS A 51 0.82 19.33 3.15
C LYS A 51 -0.43 18.77 2.47
N ARG A 52 -0.32 18.36 1.21
CA ARG A 52 -1.43 17.78 0.44
C ARG A 52 -2.02 16.54 1.14
N ILE A 53 -1.16 15.62 1.61
CA ILE A 53 -1.59 14.40 2.33
C ILE A 53 -2.37 14.77 3.60
N VAL A 54 -1.90 15.74 4.38
CA VAL A 54 -2.58 16.19 5.60
C VAL A 54 -3.92 16.85 5.29
N GLU A 55 -3.96 17.72 4.28
CA GLU A 55 -5.20 18.38 3.84
C GLU A 55 -6.24 17.38 3.34
N GLN A 56 -5.84 16.39 2.54
CA GLN A 56 -6.72 15.30 2.10
C GLN A 56 -7.21 14.44 3.28
N SER A 57 -6.32 14.13 4.24
CA SER A 57 -6.68 13.36 5.44
C SER A 57 -7.67 14.09 6.34
N ALA A 58 -7.59 15.43 6.41
CA ALA A 58 -8.56 16.25 7.12
C ALA A 58 -9.89 16.34 6.35
N ALA A 59 -9.84 16.50 5.03
CA ALA A 59 -11.02 16.57 4.17
C ALA A 59 -11.86 15.28 4.20
N GLU A 60 -11.22 14.10 4.17
CA GLU A 60 -11.93 12.80 4.29
C GLU A 60 -12.69 12.64 5.62
N ARG A 61 -12.28 13.37 6.67
CA ARG A 61 -12.96 13.41 7.96
C ARG A 61 -14.00 14.54 8.07
N GLY A 62 -14.21 15.31 7.00
CA GLY A 62 -15.08 16.48 7.02
C GLY A 62 -14.56 17.63 7.90
N TRP A 63 -13.23 17.77 8.02
CA TRP A 63 -12.59 18.79 8.87
C TRP A 63 -12.29 20.05 8.06
N ASP A 64 -13.26 20.91 7.91
CA ASP A 64 -13.22 22.18 7.16
C ASP A 64 -12.48 23.32 7.89
N ASN A 65 -12.33 23.20 9.23
CA ASN A 65 -11.67 24.17 10.07
C ASN A 65 -10.17 23.88 10.33
N VAL A 66 -9.55 22.97 9.57
CA VAL A 66 -8.13 22.64 9.63
C VAL A 66 -7.37 23.29 8.48
N ARG A 67 -6.28 24.00 8.79
CA ARG A 67 -5.39 24.64 7.81
C ARG A 67 -3.98 24.10 7.96
N VAL A 68 -3.25 23.97 6.86
CA VAL A 68 -1.86 23.50 6.86
C VAL A 68 -0.94 24.61 6.35
N VAL A 69 0.11 24.88 7.12
CA VAL A 69 1.11 25.93 6.83
C VAL A 69 2.51 25.31 6.93
N ILE A 70 3.29 25.44 5.88
CA ILE A 70 4.70 25.03 5.87
C ILE A 70 5.52 26.11 6.58
N VAL A 71 6.31 25.70 7.56
CA VAL A 71 7.21 26.58 8.31
C VAL A 71 8.65 26.30 7.90
N LYS A 72 9.24 27.27 7.20
CA LYS A 72 10.63 27.25 6.73
C LYS A 72 11.49 28.12 7.62
N SER A 73 12.61 27.58 8.08
CA SER A 73 13.69 28.34 8.75
C SER A 73 13.25 29.19 9.96
N ASP A 74 12.16 28.84 10.64
CA ASP A 74 11.71 29.52 11.89
C ASP A 74 11.15 28.47 12.88
N TYR A 75 11.02 28.86 14.13
CA TYR A 75 10.45 28.03 15.18
C TYR A 75 8.91 28.09 15.14
N THR A 76 8.25 26.95 15.15
CA THR A 76 6.78 26.86 15.05
C THR A 76 6.07 27.64 16.17
N ALA A 77 6.62 27.63 17.40
CA ALA A 77 6.05 28.41 18.51
C ALA A 77 6.10 29.93 18.30
N ARG A 78 7.17 30.44 17.67
CA ARG A 78 7.29 31.84 17.29
C ARG A 78 6.35 32.21 16.18
N VAL A 79 6.24 31.34 15.15
CA VAL A 79 5.30 31.53 14.03
C VAL A 79 3.86 31.53 14.52
N ALA A 80 3.51 30.63 15.45
CA ALA A 80 2.20 30.60 16.09
C ALA A 80 1.89 31.96 16.78
N LYS A 81 2.81 32.43 17.60
CA LYS A 81 2.63 33.70 18.34
C LYS A 81 2.49 34.89 17.39
N LYS A 82 3.31 34.98 16.33
CA LYS A 82 3.20 36.02 15.29
C LYS A 82 1.83 36.02 14.57
N ARG A 83 1.15 34.88 14.55
CA ARG A 83 -0.18 34.72 13.96
C ARG A 83 -1.33 34.91 14.96
N GLY A 84 -1.03 35.25 16.20
CA GLY A 84 -2.01 35.40 17.26
C GLY A 84 -2.51 34.07 17.83
N ILE A 85 -1.79 32.98 17.61
CA ILE A 85 -2.10 31.66 18.16
C ILE A 85 -1.30 31.53 19.48
N ASP A 86 -1.99 31.44 20.60
CA ASP A 86 -1.37 31.41 21.91
C ASP A 86 -0.98 30.01 22.37
N TYR A 87 -1.54 28.96 21.78
CA TYR A 87 -1.35 27.58 22.21
C TYR A 87 -0.99 26.64 21.07
N LEU A 88 0.04 25.82 21.32
CA LEU A 88 0.34 24.60 20.58
C LEU A 88 -0.29 23.41 21.31
N ILE A 89 -0.71 22.39 20.60
CA ILE A 89 -1.13 21.10 21.18
C ILE A 89 -0.15 20.00 20.80
N ARG A 90 0.15 19.10 21.77
CA ARG A 90 1.09 17.99 21.60
C ARG A 90 0.57 16.74 22.27
N GLY A 91 0.71 15.59 21.61
CA GLY A 91 0.42 14.29 22.22
C GLY A 91 1.60 13.77 23.02
N ILE A 92 1.34 13.32 24.24
CA ILE A 92 2.31 12.68 25.15
C ILE A 92 1.93 11.20 25.26
N ARG A 93 2.82 10.32 24.84
CA ARG A 93 2.58 8.86 24.80
C ARG A 93 3.22 8.12 25.98
N ASN A 94 4.34 8.64 26.49
CA ASN A 94 5.12 8.06 27.57
C ASN A 94 5.95 9.13 28.29
N THR A 95 6.65 8.73 29.35
CA THR A 95 7.48 9.64 30.17
C THR A 95 8.60 10.28 29.36
N SER A 96 9.26 9.55 28.46
CA SER A 96 10.35 10.12 27.64
C SER A 96 9.84 11.18 26.66
N ASP A 97 8.63 10.99 26.09
CA ASP A 97 7.97 12.02 25.29
C ASP A 97 7.68 13.26 26.15
N PHE A 98 7.20 13.06 27.39
CA PHE A 98 6.90 14.17 28.30
C PHE A 98 8.14 14.97 28.65
N ASP A 99 9.24 14.32 29.01
CA ASP A 99 10.49 14.99 29.36
C ASP A 99 11.02 15.85 28.19
N TYR A 100 10.99 15.28 26.99
CA TYR A 100 11.41 15.96 25.78
C TYR A 100 10.50 17.15 25.42
N GLU A 101 9.20 16.95 25.40
CA GLU A 101 8.22 17.98 25.07
C GLU A 101 8.15 19.08 26.14
N ASN A 102 8.40 18.73 27.39
CA ASN A 102 8.50 19.73 28.49
C ASN A 102 9.70 20.65 28.30
N LEU A 103 10.87 20.11 27.92
CA LEU A 103 12.04 20.90 27.56
C LEU A 103 11.77 21.84 26.37
N ILE A 104 11.09 21.33 25.34
CA ILE A 104 10.69 22.15 24.18
C ILE A 104 9.74 23.25 24.61
N GLN A 105 8.76 22.97 25.48
CA GLN A 105 7.79 23.93 25.96
C GLN A 105 8.48 25.04 26.76
N GLN A 106 9.41 24.72 27.66
CA GLN A 106 10.18 25.72 28.42
C GLN A 106 10.99 26.61 27.44
N THR A 107 11.66 26.01 26.46
CA THR A 107 12.40 26.77 25.44
C THR A 107 11.46 27.69 24.64
N ASN A 108 10.28 27.20 24.25
CA ASN A 108 9.31 27.99 23.51
C ASN A 108 8.84 29.23 24.29
N VAL A 109 8.61 29.10 25.60
CA VAL A 109 8.12 30.20 26.45
C VAL A 109 9.27 31.12 26.87
N ASP A 110 10.33 30.56 27.43
CA ASP A 110 11.36 31.35 28.13
C ASP A 110 12.38 31.98 27.16
N VAL A 111 12.71 31.25 26.07
CA VAL A 111 13.72 31.68 25.09
C VAL A 111 13.09 32.34 23.88
N LEU A 112 12.04 31.74 23.33
CA LEU A 112 11.43 32.21 22.09
C LEU A 112 10.26 33.16 22.26
N GLN A 113 9.78 33.34 23.53
CA GLN A 113 8.55 34.09 23.83
C GLN A 113 7.37 33.72 22.95
N GLY A 114 7.31 32.41 22.57
CA GLY A 114 6.38 31.84 21.64
C GLY A 114 5.08 31.37 22.30
N ALA A 115 4.31 30.57 21.55
CA ALA A 115 3.08 29.96 22.02
C ALA A 115 3.36 28.91 23.12
N LYS A 116 2.45 28.83 24.11
CA LYS A 116 2.47 27.81 25.17
C LYS A 116 2.02 26.47 24.63
N THR A 117 2.32 25.37 25.34
CA THR A 117 1.92 24.03 24.90
C THR A 117 0.84 23.44 25.82
N ILE A 118 -0.17 22.85 25.21
CA ILE A 118 -1.18 21.99 25.84
C ILE A 118 -0.79 20.56 25.55
N PHE A 119 -0.69 19.71 26.57
CA PHE A 119 -0.41 18.30 26.42
C PHE A 119 -1.70 17.49 26.51
N VAL A 120 -1.85 16.52 25.60
CA VAL A 120 -2.95 15.57 25.58
C VAL A 120 -2.40 14.14 25.53
N MET A 121 -3.08 13.23 26.19
CA MET A 121 -2.67 11.82 26.24
C MET A 121 -3.55 11.00 25.30
N PRO A 122 -2.97 10.35 24.29
CA PRO A 122 -3.74 9.53 23.38
C PRO A 122 -4.28 8.27 24.06
N PRO A 123 -5.37 7.68 23.55
CA PRO A 123 -5.86 6.40 24.00
C PRO A 123 -4.79 5.31 23.78
N ARG A 124 -4.93 4.21 24.51
CA ARG A 124 -3.89 3.17 24.61
C ARG A 124 -3.49 2.54 23.26
N ASP A 125 -4.44 2.36 22.39
CA ASP A 125 -4.26 1.80 21.05
C ASP A 125 -3.46 2.72 20.09
N LEU A 126 -3.44 4.02 20.35
CA LEU A 126 -2.67 5.00 19.60
C LEU A 126 -1.36 5.41 20.28
N GLY A 127 -1.11 4.94 21.51
CA GLY A 127 0.03 5.34 22.31
C GLY A 127 1.40 4.96 21.74
N SER A 128 1.48 3.91 20.92
CA SER A 128 2.72 3.50 20.25
C SER A 128 2.88 4.03 18.83
N VAL A 129 1.83 4.63 18.24
CA VAL A 129 1.80 5.01 16.83
C VAL A 129 2.59 6.30 16.60
N SER A 130 3.67 6.19 15.82
CA SER A 130 4.49 7.31 15.37
C SER A 130 4.89 7.16 13.91
N SER A 131 5.32 8.26 13.25
CA SER A 131 5.87 8.17 11.89
C SER A 131 7.07 7.24 11.81
N GLY A 132 7.94 7.23 12.84
CA GLY A 132 9.08 6.31 12.90
C GLY A 132 8.66 4.85 12.98
N PHE A 133 7.70 4.53 13.85
CA PHE A 133 7.11 3.19 13.93
C PHE A 133 6.54 2.74 12.59
N VAL A 134 5.73 3.58 11.94
CA VAL A 134 5.10 3.27 10.65
C VAL A 134 6.13 3.01 9.55
N ARG A 135 7.18 3.84 9.47
CA ARG A 135 8.27 3.61 8.50
C ARG A 135 8.99 2.28 8.71
N ASN A 136 9.15 1.86 9.95
CA ASN A 136 9.82 0.60 10.29
C ASN A 136 8.97 -0.65 10.02
N LEU A 137 7.69 -0.51 9.67
CA LEU A 137 6.86 -1.63 9.24
C LEU A 137 7.22 -2.10 7.82
N GLN A 138 7.76 -1.22 6.96
CA GLN A 138 8.09 -1.55 5.59
C GLN A 138 9.24 -2.55 5.52
N GLY A 139 9.07 -3.60 4.72
CA GLY A 139 10.10 -4.61 4.41
C GLY A 139 9.52 -6.02 4.26
N PRO A 140 9.04 -6.67 5.32
CA PRO A 140 8.45 -8.01 5.24
C PRO A 140 7.21 -8.07 4.34
N VAL A 141 6.91 -9.23 3.78
CA VAL A 141 5.63 -9.46 3.06
C VAL A 141 4.46 -9.04 3.93
N GLY A 142 3.46 -8.41 3.35
CA GLY A 142 2.26 -7.94 4.09
C GLY A 142 2.47 -6.64 4.91
N TRP A 143 3.63 -6.01 4.81
CA TRP A 143 3.93 -4.76 5.54
C TRP A 143 2.89 -3.66 5.29
N HIS A 144 2.36 -3.60 4.08
CA HIS A 144 1.39 -2.59 3.65
C HIS A 144 0.03 -2.75 4.36
N TRP A 145 -0.44 -3.98 4.61
CA TRP A 145 -1.66 -4.22 5.40
C TRP A 145 -1.50 -3.73 6.84
N ASN A 146 -0.31 -3.97 7.43
CA ASN A 146 -0.02 -3.47 8.77
C ASN A 146 0.06 -1.95 8.80
N MET A 147 0.73 -1.32 7.83
CA MET A 147 0.82 0.14 7.73
C MET A 147 -0.57 0.79 7.61
N LYS A 148 -1.45 0.21 6.81
CA LYS A 148 -2.83 0.68 6.57
C LYS A 148 -3.63 0.85 7.87
N LYS A 149 -3.35 0.05 8.90
CA LYS A 149 -4.00 0.13 10.22
C LYS A 149 -3.63 1.42 10.99
N PHE A 150 -2.47 2.03 10.71
CA PHE A 150 -1.88 3.10 11.53
C PHE A 150 -1.86 4.49 10.88
N VAL A 151 -2.21 4.60 9.60
CA VAL A 151 -2.21 5.87 8.87
C VAL A 151 -3.57 6.16 8.23
N PRO A 152 -3.93 7.43 8.02
CA PRO A 152 -5.12 7.76 7.22
C PRO A 152 -4.93 7.33 5.76
N ARG A 153 -6.05 7.05 5.08
CA ARG A 153 -6.05 6.55 3.70
C ARG A 153 -5.17 7.37 2.73
N PRO A 154 -5.23 8.72 2.70
CA PRO A 154 -4.37 9.49 1.80
C PRO A 154 -2.87 9.30 2.06
N ALA A 155 -2.47 9.16 3.32
CA ALA A 155 -1.07 8.89 3.67
C ALA A 155 -0.63 7.49 3.24
N TYR A 156 -1.51 6.50 3.40
CA TYR A 156 -1.28 5.14 2.92
C TYR A 156 -1.12 5.12 1.39
N GLN A 157 -2.07 5.71 0.66
CA GLN A 157 -2.04 5.75 -0.81
C GLN A 157 -0.77 6.44 -1.34
N ALA A 158 -0.40 7.58 -0.77
CA ALA A 158 0.83 8.26 -1.15
C ALA A 158 2.07 7.37 -0.89
N TRP A 159 2.08 6.64 0.24
CA TRP A 159 3.21 5.77 0.60
C TRP A 159 3.38 4.59 -0.34
N ILE A 160 2.29 3.87 -0.66
CA ILE A 160 2.37 2.73 -1.58
C ILE A 160 2.69 3.17 -3.00
N LEU A 161 2.17 4.32 -3.46
CA LEU A 161 2.50 4.85 -4.78
C LEU A 161 3.98 5.24 -4.89
N ASP A 162 4.55 5.87 -3.86
CA ASP A 162 5.98 6.19 -3.83
C ASP A 162 6.85 4.92 -3.80
N TRP A 163 6.42 3.89 -3.05
CA TRP A 163 7.11 2.61 -3.02
C TRP A 163 7.03 1.91 -4.39
N LEU A 164 5.86 1.85 -5.00
CA LEU A 164 5.64 1.27 -6.34
C LEU A 164 6.42 2.03 -7.40
N ARG A 165 6.53 3.38 -7.32
CA ARG A 165 7.34 4.17 -8.25
C ARG A 165 8.82 3.77 -8.16
N LYS A 166 9.37 3.61 -6.98
CA LYS A 166 10.75 3.17 -6.79
C LYS A 166 10.99 1.76 -7.31
N GLU A 167 10.04 0.84 -7.10
CA GLU A 167 10.10 -0.51 -7.65
C GLU A 167 10.07 -0.48 -9.18
N TRP A 168 9.21 0.33 -9.76
CA TRP A 168 9.11 0.50 -11.21
C TRP A 168 10.39 1.10 -11.80
N GLU A 169 10.86 2.21 -11.27
CA GLU A 169 12.09 2.88 -11.74
C GLU A 169 13.29 1.94 -11.69
N SER A 170 13.40 1.11 -10.67
CA SER A 170 14.50 0.17 -10.54
C SER A 170 14.53 -0.91 -11.63
N LEU A 171 13.40 -1.23 -12.27
CA LEU A 171 13.34 -2.14 -13.43
C LEU A 171 14.02 -1.56 -14.66
N TRP A 172 13.96 -0.24 -14.83
CA TRP A 172 14.37 0.43 -16.07
C TRP A 172 15.69 1.17 -15.95
N THR A 173 16.31 1.16 -14.77
CA THR A 173 17.63 1.77 -14.51
C THR A 173 18.79 0.77 -14.62
N SER A 174 18.53 -0.53 -14.75
CA SER A 174 19.59 -1.54 -14.90
C SER A 174 20.29 -1.42 -16.27
N GLN A 175 21.60 -1.72 -16.29
CA GLN A 175 22.57 -1.34 -17.33
C GLN A 175 22.45 -2.09 -18.69
N SER A 176 21.32 -2.58 -19.10
CA SER A 176 21.18 -3.20 -20.42
C SER A 176 20.87 -2.17 -21.51
N ALA A 177 21.48 -2.33 -22.68
CA ALA A 177 21.36 -1.44 -23.84
C ALA A 177 19.92 -1.32 -24.43
N ASP A 178 18.97 -2.03 -23.88
CA ASP A 178 17.58 -2.17 -24.33
C ASP A 178 16.59 -1.47 -23.40
N GLN A 179 16.98 -0.35 -22.80
CA GLN A 179 16.09 0.37 -21.88
C GLN A 179 14.94 1.05 -22.61
N ALA A 180 13.72 0.86 -22.05
CA ALA A 180 12.58 1.69 -22.39
C ALA A 180 12.95 3.18 -22.26
N SER A 181 12.39 4.03 -23.12
CA SER A 181 12.55 5.46 -22.91
C SER A 181 11.92 5.84 -21.55
N THR A 182 12.51 6.80 -20.85
CA THR A 182 11.96 7.30 -19.58
C THR A 182 10.49 7.74 -19.77
N ALA A 183 10.17 8.33 -20.91
CA ALA A 183 8.82 8.77 -21.22
C ALA A 183 7.82 7.60 -21.36
N ASP A 184 8.22 6.49 -21.98
CA ASP A 184 7.38 5.29 -22.09
C ASP A 184 7.21 4.63 -20.72
N ALA A 185 8.27 4.54 -19.92
CA ALA A 185 8.22 3.99 -18.57
C ALA A 185 7.29 4.82 -17.66
N ASP A 186 7.37 6.15 -17.71
CA ASP A 186 6.48 7.04 -16.95
C ASP A 186 5.01 6.91 -17.39
N TYR A 187 4.76 6.86 -18.69
CA TYR A 187 3.41 6.64 -19.23
C TYR A 187 2.80 5.34 -18.70
N TRP A 188 3.55 4.23 -18.76
CA TRP A 188 3.04 2.94 -18.32
C TRP A 188 2.86 2.85 -16.81
N PHE A 189 3.74 3.47 -16.02
CA PHE A 189 3.51 3.58 -14.59
C PHE A 189 2.20 4.30 -14.27
N ASP A 190 1.98 5.46 -14.89
CA ASP A 190 0.78 6.26 -14.65
C ASP A 190 -0.49 5.54 -15.15
N TYR A 191 -0.41 4.81 -16.27
CA TYR A 191 -1.51 3.98 -16.77
C TYR A 191 -1.83 2.85 -15.80
N LEU A 192 -0.83 2.04 -15.41
CA LEU A 192 -1.03 0.88 -14.54
C LEU A 192 -1.50 1.28 -13.13
N THR A 193 -0.98 2.36 -12.57
CA THR A 193 -1.38 2.82 -11.23
C THR A 193 -2.61 3.72 -11.22
N GLY A 194 -3.06 4.17 -12.39
CA GLY A 194 -4.19 5.07 -12.55
C GLY A 194 -5.56 4.38 -12.57
N GLU A 195 -6.60 5.21 -12.73
CA GLU A 195 -8.01 4.76 -12.73
C GLU A 195 -8.36 3.82 -13.90
N ALA A 196 -7.53 3.77 -14.94
CA ALA A 196 -7.71 2.87 -16.08
C ALA A 196 -7.30 1.42 -15.77
N CYS A 197 -6.58 1.18 -14.67
CA CYS A 197 -6.02 -0.12 -14.33
C CYS A 197 -6.11 -0.38 -12.81
N TYR A 198 -5.00 -0.67 -12.12
CA TYR A 198 -4.99 -1.04 -10.69
C TYR A 198 -5.49 0.07 -9.74
N GLY A 199 -5.51 1.33 -10.17
CA GLY A 199 -6.08 2.45 -9.42
C GLY A 199 -7.59 2.61 -9.56
N ALA A 200 -8.28 1.76 -10.35
CA ALA A 200 -9.72 1.85 -10.57
C ALA A 200 -10.51 1.62 -9.28
N ALA A 201 -11.50 2.46 -9.03
CA ALA A 201 -12.35 2.36 -7.82
C ALA A 201 -13.16 1.06 -7.75
N SER A 202 -13.37 0.37 -8.87
CA SER A 202 -14.05 -0.92 -8.96
C SER A 202 -13.16 -2.10 -8.57
N ARG A 203 -11.83 -1.93 -8.52
CA ARG A 203 -10.88 -2.97 -8.14
C ARG A 203 -10.67 -2.95 -6.63
N HIS A 204 -11.24 -3.91 -5.95
CA HIS A 204 -11.19 -4.00 -4.50
C HIS A 204 -10.06 -4.90 -4.00
N TYR A 205 -9.71 -5.94 -4.78
CA TYR A 205 -8.57 -6.83 -4.55
C TYR A 205 -7.48 -6.66 -5.62
N HIS A 206 -7.83 -6.73 -6.93
CA HIS A 206 -6.87 -6.60 -8.05
C HIS A 206 -6.47 -5.13 -8.26
N ASN A 207 -5.95 -4.52 -7.20
CA ASN A 207 -5.62 -3.10 -7.08
C ASN A 207 -4.13 -2.89 -6.72
N LEU A 208 -3.76 -1.68 -6.30
CA LEU A 208 -2.37 -1.35 -5.93
C LEU A 208 -1.85 -2.18 -4.75
N ASP A 209 -2.70 -2.60 -3.81
CA ASP A 209 -2.30 -3.46 -2.69
C ASP A 209 -1.86 -4.85 -3.19
N HIS A 210 -2.52 -5.38 -4.21
CA HIS A 210 -2.13 -6.64 -4.87
C HIS A 210 -0.75 -6.52 -5.53
N LEU A 211 -0.47 -5.42 -6.23
CA LEU A 211 0.88 -5.17 -6.77
C LEU A 211 1.94 -5.10 -5.67
N VAL A 212 1.67 -4.37 -4.58
CA VAL A 212 2.61 -4.29 -3.45
C VAL A 212 2.86 -5.67 -2.84
N HIS A 213 1.81 -6.47 -2.69
CA HIS A 213 1.91 -7.84 -2.15
C HIS A 213 2.82 -8.70 -3.02
N GLY A 214 2.50 -8.87 -4.30
CA GLY A 214 3.26 -9.77 -5.16
C GLY A 214 4.69 -9.31 -5.43
N LEU A 215 4.94 -8.00 -5.57
CA LEU A 215 6.32 -7.49 -5.65
C LEU A 215 7.11 -7.72 -4.36
N SER A 216 6.45 -7.73 -3.20
CA SER A 216 7.07 -8.10 -1.92
C SER A 216 7.35 -9.59 -1.85
N GLU A 217 6.48 -10.44 -2.39
CA GLU A 217 6.68 -11.89 -2.52
C GLU A 217 7.88 -12.22 -3.42
N ILE A 218 8.00 -11.56 -4.58
CA ILE A 218 9.17 -11.72 -5.46
C ILE A 218 10.47 -11.42 -4.70
N LYS A 219 10.51 -10.36 -3.91
CA LYS A 219 11.69 -10.02 -3.09
C LYS A 219 11.97 -11.06 -2.02
N ALA A 220 10.95 -11.57 -1.35
CA ALA A 220 11.09 -12.58 -0.31
C ALA A 220 11.57 -13.92 -0.88
N TRP A 221 11.02 -14.34 -2.02
CA TRP A 221 11.45 -15.51 -2.77
C TRP A 221 12.92 -15.38 -3.23
N ALA A 222 13.26 -14.26 -3.87
CA ALA A 222 14.62 -13.98 -4.34
C ALA A 222 15.65 -13.95 -3.21
N GLY A 223 15.26 -13.50 -2.01
CA GLY A 223 16.12 -13.50 -0.82
C GLY A 223 16.41 -14.89 -0.24
N ARG A 224 15.71 -15.93 -0.70
CA ARG A 224 15.86 -17.33 -0.24
C ARG A 224 16.29 -18.31 -1.34
N THR A 225 16.52 -17.80 -2.54
CA THR A 225 16.93 -18.57 -3.72
C THR A 225 18.16 -17.94 -4.37
N ASP A 226 18.81 -18.68 -5.26
CA ASP A 226 19.93 -18.18 -6.06
C ASP A 226 19.44 -17.54 -7.39
N ALA A 227 18.26 -16.91 -7.36
CA ALA A 227 17.65 -16.30 -8.53
C ALA A 227 18.53 -15.19 -9.11
N SER A 228 18.72 -15.21 -10.39
CA SER A 228 19.44 -14.17 -11.12
C SER A 228 18.62 -12.87 -11.21
N THR A 229 19.29 -11.75 -11.40
CA THR A 229 18.61 -10.46 -11.63
C THR A 229 17.66 -10.53 -12.84
N VAL A 230 18.01 -11.28 -13.88
CA VAL A 230 17.16 -11.47 -15.07
C VAL A 230 15.85 -12.18 -14.71
N GLU A 231 15.92 -13.26 -13.95
CA GLU A 231 14.71 -13.99 -13.49
C GLU A 231 13.82 -13.11 -12.60
N ILE A 232 14.42 -12.37 -11.68
CA ILE A 232 13.70 -11.43 -10.80
C ILE A 232 13.00 -10.35 -11.62
N ASP A 233 13.70 -9.73 -12.57
CA ASP A 233 13.14 -8.66 -13.40
C ASP A 233 12.07 -9.18 -14.37
N THR A 234 12.20 -10.41 -14.91
CA THR A 234 11.17 -11.07 -15.71
C THR A 234 9.89 -11.29 -14.89
N LEU A 235 10.00 -11.81 -13.65
CA LEU A 235 8.86 -11.95 -12.75
C LEU A 235 8.20 -10.61 -12.43
N ARG A 236 9.02 -9.58 -12.14
CA ARG A 236 8.50 -8.24 -11.82
C ARG A 236 7.74 -7.64 -13.00
N LYS A 237 8.27 -7.72 -14.22
CA LYS A 237 7.60 -7.24 -15.45
C LYS A 237 6.29 -7.98 -15.66
N ALA A 238 6.31 -9.31 -15.59
CA ALA A 238 5.12 -10.13 -15.72
C ALA A 238 4.07 -9.74 -14.65
N PHE A 239 4.47 -9.59 -13.39
CA PHE A 239 3.55 -9.27 -12.31
C PHE A 239 2.96 -7.86 -12.41
N TRP A 240 3.70 -6.88 -12.93
CA TRP A 240 3.14 -5.56 -13.21
C TRP A 240 1.99 -5.58 -14.22
N PHE A 241 2.00 -6.53 -15.15
CA PHE A 241 1.04 -6.57 -16.26
C PHE A 241 -0.01 -7.70 -16.18
N HIS A 242 0.14 -8.71 -15.29
CA HIS A 242 -0.70 -9.91 -15.34
C HIS A 242 -2.19 -9.65 -15.24
N ASP A 243 -2.60 -8.71 -14.40
CA ASP A 243 -3.97 -8.25 -14.22
C ASP A 243 -4.22 -6.83 -14.77
N ALA A 244 -3.40 -6.37 -15.72
CA ALA A 244 -3.58 -5.04 -16.30
C ALA A 244 -4.95 -4.91 -16.97
N VAL A 245 -5.40 -5.96 -17.66
CA VAL A 245 -6.79 -6.13 -18.10
C VAL A 245 -7.49 -7.08 -17.14
N TYR A 246 -8.63 -6.67 -16.57
CA TYR A 246 -9.39 -7.48 -15.62
C TYR A 246 -10.88 -7.21 -15.75
N GLY A 247 -11.66 -8.26 -16.04
CA GLY A 247 -13.11 -8.20 -16.21
C GLY A 247 -13.59 -7.42 -17.43
N HIS A 248 -12.70 -7.12 -18.37
CA HIS A 248 -12.98 -6.31 -19.57
C HIS A 248 -12.37 -6.89 -20.85
N ALA A 249 -11.96 -8.17 -20.83
CA ALA A 249 -11.47 -8.82 -22.03
C ALA A 249 -12.56 -8.87 -23.12
N LEU A 250 -12.12 -8.80 -24.37
CA LEU A 250 -13.01 -8.94 -25.53
C LEU A 250 -13.57 -10.37 -25.58
N GLU A 251 -14.79 -10.52 -26.12
CA GLU A 251 -15.42 -11.83 -26.27
C GLU A 251 -14.47 -12.82 -27.00
N GLY A 252 -14.20 -13.94 -26.34
CA GLY A 252 -13.31 -15.00 -26.85
C GLY A 252 -11.82 -14.83 -26.54
N ILE A 253 -11.43 -13.78 -25.78
CA ILE A 253 -10.05 -13.55 -25.31
C ILE A 253 -10.08 -13.53 -23.78
N SER A 254 -9.18 -14.25 -23.10
CA SER A 254 -9.08 -14.18 -21.63
C SER A 254 -8.43 -12.87 -21.18
N ASP A 255 -8.65 -12.48 -19.91
CA ASP A 255 -8.04 -11.29 -19.32
C ASP A 255 -6.50 -11.42 -19.32
N GLU A 256 -5.96 -12.62 -19.11
CA GLU A 256 -4.52 -12.91 -19.14
C GLU A 256 -3.93 -12.75 -20.56
N GLU A 257 -4.63 -13.23 -21.61
CA GLU A 257 -4.19 -13.02 -22.99
C GLU A 257 -4.25 -11.54 -23.38
N ALA A 258 -5.30 -10.82 -22.94
CA ALA A 258 -5.41 -9.38 -23.17
C ALA A 258 -4.29 -8.61 -22.45
N SER A 259 -3.97 -8.99 -21.22
CA SER A 259 -2.87 -8.44 -20.43
C SER A 259 -1.50 -8.72 -21.07
N ALA A 260 -1.27 -9.94 -21.55
CA ALA A 260 -0.06 -10.31 -22.29
C ALA A 260 0.08 -9.51 -23.59
N THR A 261 -1.02 -9.33 -24.32
CA THR A 261 -1.05 -8.49 -25.53
C THR A 261 -0.74 -7.04 -25.22
N LEU A 262 -1.26 -6.50 -24.10
CA LEU A 262 -0.96 -5.15 -23.63
C LEU A 262 0.53 -5.00 -23.31
N TRP A 263 1.13 -5.97 -22.63
CA TRP A 263 2.57 -6.02 -22.35
C TRP A 263 3.38 -5.98 -23.64
N LEU A 264 3.11 -6.85 -24.59
CA LEU A 264 3.82 -6.91 -25.88
C LEU A 264 3.68 -5.63 -26.69
N GLY A 265 2.53 -4.96 -26.60
CA GLY A 265 2.27 -3.66 -27.24
C GLY A 265 2.85 -2.44 -26.53
N SER A 266 3.41 -2.62 -25.33
CA SER A 266 3.80 -1.49 -24.45
C SER A 266 5.03 -0.72 -24.93
N LYS A 267 5.82 -1.27 -25.85
CA LYS A 267 7.14 -0.74 -26.28
C LYS A 267 8.19 -0.66 -25.15
N LEU A 268 7.88 -1.22 -23.99
CA LEU A 268 8.87 -1.42 -22.92
C LEU A 268 9.83 -2.57 -23.24
N VAL A 269 9.46 -3.39 -24.21
CA VAL A 269 10.28 -4.48 -24.77
C VAL A 269 10.78 -4.04 -26.15
N HIS A 270 12.08 -3.84 -26.31
CA HIS A 270 12.63 -3.29 -27.54
C HIS A 270 13.11 -4.34 -28.55
N ILE A 271 13.54 -5.54 -28.13
CA ILE A 271 14.18 -6.53 -29.01
C ILE A 271 13.37 -7.84 -29.04
N ALA A 272 13.13 -8.44 -27.90
CA ALA A 272 12.34 -9.67 -27.76
C ALA A 272 11.73 -9.72 -26.38
N ASP A 273 10.54 -10.34 -26.27
CA ASP A 273 9.99 -10.68 -24.96
C ASP A 273 10.92 -11.66 -24.24
N ASP A 274 11.16 -11.41 -22.94
CA ASP A 274 12.02 -12.22 -22.08
C ASP A 274 11.25 -13.40 -21.44
N GLY A 275 10.08 -13.72 -21.96
CA GLY A 275 9.16 -14.73 -21.43
C GLY A 275 8.10 -14.14 -20.48
N SER A 276 8.11 -12.83 -20.24
CA SER A 276 7.11 -12.18 -19.38
C SER A 276 5.69 -12.38 -19.89
N ALA A 277 5.46 -12.31 -21.22
CA ALA A 277 4.14 -12.57 -21.81
C ALA A 277 3.63 -13.99 -21.53
N ASP A 278 4.50 -14.98 -21.56
CA ASP A 278 4.14 -16.37 -21.26
C ASP A 278 3.81 -16.53 -19.76
N LEU A 279 4.54 -15.84 -18.88
CA LEU A 279 4.23 -15.83 -17.46
C LEU A 279 2.88 -15.16 -17.17
N ILE A 280 2.55 -14.07 -17.86
CA ILE A 280 1.23 -13.41 -17.76
C ILE A 280 0.13 -14.38 -18.17
N ARG A 281 0.26 -15.05 -19.33
CA ARG A 281 -0.73 -16.06 -19.79
C ARG A 281 -0.86 -17.23 -18.82
N ALA A 282 0.21 -17.58 -18.12
CA ALA A 282 0.20 -18.70 -17.18
C ALA A 282 -0.66 -18.46 -15.94
N THR A 283 -1.01 -17.21 -15.63
CA THR A 283 -1.85 -16.87 -14.46
C THR A 283 -3.33 -17.22 -14.62
N ASP A 284 -3.77 -17.77 -15.77
CA ASP A 284 -5.07 -18.44 -15.86
C ASP A 284 -5.05 -19.75 -15.06
N HIS A 285 -5.47 -19.67 -13.80
CA HIS A 285 -5.45 -20.78 -12.85
C HIS A 285 -6.47 -21.89 -13.14
N PHE A 286 -7.41 -21.64 -14.07
CA PHE A 286 -8.54 -22.52 -14.34
C PHE A 286 -8.37 -23.28 -15.66
N GLN A 287 -7.37 -22.96 -16.46
CA GLN A 287 -7.02 -23.69 -17.66
C GLN A 287 -5.69 -24.42 -17.48
N GLU A 288 -5.60 -25.64 -18.03
CA GLU A 288 -4.31 -26.33 -18.14
C GLU A 288 -3.46 -25.59 -19.16
N SER A 289 -2.52 -24.80 -18.68
CA SER A 289 -1.59 -24.06 -19.53
C SER A 289 -0.47 -24.99 -20.01
N ALA A 290 -0.35 -25.16 -21.34
CA ALA A 290 0.77 -25.84 -21.97
C ALA A 290 2.08 -25.00 -21.92
N ILE A 291 2.08 -23.84 -21.30
CA ILE A 291 3.23 -22.95 -21.19
C ILE A 291 4.32 -23.64 -20.36
N ALA A 292 5.48 -23.81 -21.00
CA ALA A 292 6.68 -24.37 -20.40
C ALA A 292 7.70 -23.25 -20.13
N HIS A 293 7.52 -22.50 -19.04
CA HIS A 293 8.45 -21.46 -18.61
C HIS A 293 9.07 -21.84 -17.27
N PRO A 294 10.40 -21.71 -17.06
CA PRO A 294 11.07 -22.11 -15.80
C PRO A 294 10.51 -21.42 -14.56
N LEU A 295 10.06 -20.17 -14.68
CA LEU A 295 9.52 -19.37 -13.59
C LEU A 295 7.99 -19.46 -13.45
N LYS A 296 7.33 -20.35 -14.20
CA LYS A 296 5.86 -20.48 -14.16
C LYS A 296 5.36 -20.75 -12.74
N ASP A 297 5.92 -21.76 -12.08
CA ASP A 297 5.48 -22.18 -10.75
C ASP A 297 5.74 -21.09 -9.70
N VAL A 298 6.80 -20.31 -9.88
CA VAL A 298 7.08 -19.13 -9.06
C VAL A 298 6.02 -18.04 -9.28
N MET A 299 5.72 -17.70 -10.53
CA MET A 299 4.70 -16.70 -10.86
C MET A 299 3.33 -17.05 -10.30
N LEU A 300 2.91 -18.31 -10.47
CA LEU A 300 1.65 -18.83 -9.90
C LEU A 300 1.68 -18.79 -8.35
N GLY A 301 2.82 -19.12 -7.75
CA GLY A 301 3.00 -19.04 -6.31
C GLY A 301 2.84 -17.63 -5.76
N ILE A 302 3.41 -16.64 -6.44
CA ILE A 302 3.29 -15.22 -6.09
C ILE A 302 1.83 -14.78 -6.11
N ASP A 303 1.12 -15.07 -7.18
CA ASP A 303 -0.26 -14.65 -7.37
C ASP A 303 -1.22 -15.31 -6.37
N LEU A 304 -1.01 -16.59 -6.09
CA LEU A 304 -1.80 -17.36 -5.14
C LEU A 304 -1.34 -17.24 -3.67
N ALA A 305 -0.27 -16.48 -3.38
CA ALA A 305 0.26 -16.34 -2.00
C ALA A 305 -0.76 -15.77 -1.01
N ILE A 306 -1.73 -15.00 -1.49
CA ILE A 306 -2.84 -14.47 -0.68
C ILE A 306 -3.69 -15.58 -0.04
N LEU A 307 -3.79 -16.72 -0.68
CA LEU A 307 -4.60 -17.84 -0.18
C LEU A 307 -4.03 -18.43 1.11
N GLY A 308 -2.72 -18.35 1.29
CA GLY A 308 -2.00 -18.84 2.48
C GLY A 308 -1.70 -17.77 3.52
N GLN A 309 -2.28 -16.57 3.43
CA GLN A 309 -2.12 -15.55 4.47
C GLN A 309 -2.96 -15.90 5.72
N ASP A 310 -2.71 -15.18 6.84
CA ASP A 310 -3.52 -15.35 8.04
C ASP A 310 -5.02 -15.16 7.78
N ALA A 311 -5.87 -15.70 8.67
CA ALA A 311 -7.31 -15.74 8.47
C ALA A 311 -7.95 -14.35 8.30
N GLU A 312 -7.44 -13.32 9.01
CA GLU A 312 -7.95 -11.93 8.89
C GLU A 312 -7.67 -11.38 7.50
N THR A 313 -6.45 -11.57 7.01
CA THR A 313 -6.01 -11.11 5.68
C THR A 313 -6.75 -11.86 4.57
N TYR A 314 -6.90 -13.19 4.70
CA TYR A 314 -7.68 -13.98 3.75
C TYR A 314 -9.16 -13.55 3.71
N ASP A 315 -9.78 -13.31 4.85
CA ASP A 315 -11.19 -12.88 4.92
C ASP A 315 -11.39 -11.50 4.29
N ALA A 316 -10.43 -10.60 4.47
CA ALA A 316 -10.43 -9.31 3.80
C ALA A 316 -10.31 -9.46 2.27
N TYR A 317 -9.43 -10.36 1.80
CA TYR A 317 -9.34 -10.74 0.39
C TYR A 317 -10.68 -11.29 -0.14
N ALA A 318 -11.28 -12.27 0.52
CA ALA A 318 -12.55 -12.86 0.09
C ALA A 318 -13.68 -11.82 0.02
N ALA A 319 -13.74 -10.90 0.99
CA ALA A 319 -14.68 -9.79 0.98
C ALA A 319 -14.42 -8.82 -0.19
N ALA A 320 -13.17 -8.52 -0.50
CA ALA A 320 -12.79 -7.65 -1.61
C ALA A 320 -13.16 -8.29 -2.97
N ILE A 321 -12.91 -9.59 -3.16
CA ILE A 321 -13.38 -10.34 -4.34
C ILE A 321 -14.90 -10.26 -4.44
N ARG A 322 -15.66 -10.45 -3.35
CA ARG A 322 -17.11 -10.29 -3.38
C ARG A 322 -17.56 -8.91 -3.84
N GLN A 323 -16.84 -7.86 -3.47
CA GLN A 323 -17.14 -6.50 -3.89
C GLN A 323 -16.89 -6.29 -5.39
N GLU A 324 -15.83 -6.83 -5.96
CA GLU A 324 -15.56 -6.78 -7.41
C GLU A 324 -16.69 -7.46 -8.22
N TYR A 325 -17.26 -8.52 -7.68
CA TYR A 325 -18.40 -9.22 -8.27
C TYR A 325 -19.76 -8.77 -7.70
N ALA A 326 -19.86 -7.53 -7.16
CA ALA A 326 -21.12 -7.03 -6.58
C ALA A 326 -22.30 -7.01 -7.56
N HIS A 327 -21.99 -6.89 -8.86
CA HIS A 327 -22.97 -6.93 -9.94
C HIS A 327 -23.57 -8.34 -10.18
N VAL A 328 -22.93 -9.41 -9.68
CA VAL A 328 -23.40 -10.79 -9.81
C VAL A 328 -24.37 -11.12 -8.65
N PRO A 329 -25.59 -11.64 -8.93
CA PRO A 329 -26.52 -12.05 -7.90
C PRO A 329 -25.89 -13.04 -6.91
N GLU A 330 -26.23 -12.91 -5.64
CA GLU A 330 -25.63 -13.69 -4.54
C GLU A 330 -25.63 -15.21 -4.74
N PRO A 331 -26.76 -15.86 -5.19
CA PRO A 331 -26.74 -17.30 -5.39
C PRO A 331 -25.81 -17.74 -6.52
N GLU A 332 -25.74 -16.93 -7.59
CA GLU A 332 -24.85 -17.21 -8.74
C GLU A 332 -23.38 -17.03 -8.35
N TYR A 333 -23.07 -15.94 -7.63
CA TYR A 333 -21.74 -15.71 -7.12
C TYR A 333 -21.27 -16.86 -6.21
N LYS A 334 -22.09 -17.25 -5.22
CA LYS A 334 -21.76 -18.36 -4.31
C LYS A 334 -21.49 -19.66 -5.05
N ALA A 335 -22.31 -19.98 -6.05
CA ALA A 335 -22.13 -21.20 -6.85
C ALA A 335 -20.82 -21.16 -7.64
N LYS A 336 -20.53 -20.05 -8.33
CA LYS A 336 -19.30 -19.89 -9.13
C LYS A 336 -18.06 -19.83 -8.23
N ARG A 337 -18.08 -19.03 -7.16
CA ARG A 337 -16.97 -18.92 -6.22
C ARG A 337 -16.67 -20.26 -5.57
N ARG A 338 -17.69 -20.98 -5.09
CA ARG A 338 -17.52 -22.31 -4.51
C ARG A 338 -16.88 -23.31 -5.50
N LYS A 339 -17.27 -23.26 -6.77
CA LYS A 339 -16.66 -24.11 -7.80
C LYS A 339 -15.17 -23.81 -7.97
N ALA A 340 -14.81 -22.53 -8.07
CA ALA A 340 -13.43 -22.08 -8.18
C ALA A 340 -12.60 -22.52 -6.95
N LEU A 341 -13.11 -22.28 -5.75
CA LEU A 341 -12.43 -22.68 -4.52
C LEU A 341 -12.26 -24.18 -4.38
N LEU A 342 -13.24 -25.00 -4.81
CA LEU A 342 -13.10 -26.45 -4.81
C LEU A 342 -11.96 -26.90 -5.71
N HIS A 343 -11.82 -26.32 -6.92
CA HIS A 343 -10.71 -26.63 -7.81
C HIS A 343 -9.34 -26.34 -7.18
N LEU A 344 -9.20 -25.15 -6.54
CA LEU A 344 -7.96 -24.79 -5.84
C LEU A 344 -7.72 -25.68 -4.60
N CYS A 345 -8.77 -26.00 -3.85
CA CYS A 345 -8.70 -26.87 -2.69
C CYS A 345 -8.28 -28.31 -3.05
N ASP A 346 -8.73 -28.83 -4.18
CA ASP A 346 -8.32 -30.16 -4.65
C ASP A 346 -6.84 -30.14 -5.07
N LYS A 347 -6.35 -29.08 -5.72
CA LYS A 347 -4.91 -28.87 -5.97
C LYS A 347 -4.12 -28.79 -4.66
N ALA A 348 -4.61 -28.06 -3.65
CA ALA A 348 -3.96 -27.95 -2.35
C ALA A 348 -3.86 -29.30 -1.64
N ARG A 349 -4.93 -30.09 -1.60
CA ARG A 349 -4.95 -31.45 -1.03
C ARG A 349 -3.98 -32.40 -1.73
N ALA A 350 -3.77 -32.24 -3.01
CA ALA A 350 -2.83 -33.01 -3.79
C ALA A 350 -1.38 -32.52 -3.66
N GLY A 351 -1.12 -31.41 -2.93
CA GLY A 351 0.20 -30.77 -2.86
C GLY A 351 0.62 -30.09 -4.17
N LEU A 352 -0.34 -29.75 -5.01
CA LEU A 352 -0.12 -29.19 -6.37
C LEU A 352 -0.58 -27.74 -6.51
N LEU A 353 -1.01 -27.09 -5.42
CA LEU A 353 -1.43 -25.69 -5.48
C LEU A 353 -0.24 -24.76 -5.75
N TYR A 354 0.89 -25.03 -5.09
CA TYR A 354 2.14 -24.33 -5.29
C TYR A 354 3.17 -25.30 -5.86
N GLY A 355 3.58 -25.08 -7.11
CA GLY A 355 4.61 -25.89 -7.77
C GLY A 355 6.03 -25.56 -7.30
N ASP A 356 6.26 -24.32 -6.85
CA ASP A 356 7.54 -23.90 -6.27
C ASP A 356 7.61 -24.24 -4.77
N ALA A 357 8.77 -24.76 -4.34
CA ALA A 357 8.99 -25.25 -2.97
C ALA A 357 8.86 -24.14 -1.91
N TYR A 358 9.32 -22.94 -2.18
CA TYR A 358 9.23 -21.81 -1.25
C TYR A 358 7.78 -21.49 -0.91
N PHE A 359 6.92 -21.36 -1.93
CA PHE A 359 5.50 -21.06 -1.71
C PHE A 359 4.75 -22.20 -1.07
N ALA A 360 5.07 -23.45 -1.44
CA ALA A 360 4.49 -24.65 -0.81
C ALA A 360 4.82 -24.70 0.70
N GLU A 361 6.07 -24.41 1.08
CA GLU A 361 6.50 -24.38 2.49
C GLU A 361 5.86 -23.20 3.25
N CYS A 362 5.81 -22.02 2.65
CA CYS A 362 5.32 -20.82 3.34
C CYS A 362 3.79 -20.80 3.48
N TYR A 363 3.04 -21.34 2.51
CA TYR A 363 1.61 -21.04 2.35
C TYR A 363 0.72 -22.28 2.23
N GLY A 364 1.26 -23.48 2.00
CA GLY A 364 0.48 -24.67 1.64
C GLY A 364 -0.60 -25.04 2.66
N ASP A 365 -0.23 -25.14 3.94
CA ASP A 365 -1.15 -25.56 5.00
C ASP A 365 -2.23 -24.51 5.26
N ASP A 366 -1.85 -23.23 5.35
CA ASP A 366 -2.77 -22.14 5.60
C ASP A 366 -3.73 -21.91 4.44
N ALA A 367 -3.27 -22.07 3.19
CA ALA A 367 -4.11 -22.00 2.00
C ALA A 367 -5.19 -23.09 2.03
N LEU A 368 -4.84 -24.33 2.35
CA LEU A 368 -5.80 -25.43 2.47
C LEU A 368 -6.84 -25.17 3.57
N ALA A 369 -6.41 -24.64 4.72
CA ALA A 369 -7.29 -24.28 5.83
C ALA A 369 -8.26 -23.15 5.44
N ASN A 370 -7.77 -22.08 4.84
CA ASN A 370 -8.55 -20.93 4.40
C ASN A 370 -9.59 -21.30 3.33
N LEU A 371 -9.15 -22.03 2.28
CA LEU A 371 -10.04 -22.51 1.22
C LEU A 371 -11.15 -23.41 1.76
N THR A 372 -10.82 -24.33 2.68
CA THR A 372 -11.80 -25.23 3.30
C THR A 372 -12.82 -24.43 4.12
N ARG A 373 -12.39 -23.43 4.86
CA ARG A 373 -13.23 -22.56 5.70
C ARG A 373 -14.19 -21.73 4.85
N GLU A 374 -13.74 -21.10 3.76
CA GLU A 374 -14.60 -20.33 2.86
C GLU A 374 -15.62 -21.22 2.14
N ILE A 375 -15.20 -22.40 1.64
CA ILE A 375 -16.10 -23.37 1.00
C ILE A 375 -17.24 -23.78 1.95
N ALA A 376 -16.92 -24.02 3.23
CA ALA A 376 -17.91 -24.36 4.24
C ALA A 376 -18.90 -23.19 4.50
N ALA A 377 -18.41 -21.97 4.59
CA ALA A 377 -19.24 -20.77 4.77
C ALA A 377 -20.18 -20.53 3.57
N LEU A 378 -19.73 -20.77 2.35
CA LEU A 378 -20.55 -20.64 1.14
C LEU A 378 -21.60 -21.74 1.00
N GLY A 379 -21.44 -22.89 1.67
CA GLY A 379 -22.36 -24.02 1.61
C GLY A 379 -23.38 -24.08 2.75
N ALA A 380 -23.23 -23.22 3.77
CA ALA A 380 -24.11 -23.19 4.95
C ALA A 380 -25.33 -22.27 4.83
N ALA A 381 -25.59 -21.70 3.63
CA ALA A 381 -26.69 -20.75 3.38
C ALA A 381 -27.78 -21.35 2.49
#